data_35b76768ed4fe9551ab754162a37fcc9
#
_entry.id   35b76768ed4fe9551ab754162a37fcc9
#
_cell.length_a   1.000
_cell.length_b   1.000
_cell.length_c   1.000
_cell.angle_alpha   90.00
_cell.angle_beta   90.00
_cell.angle_gamma   90.00
#
_symmetry.space_group_name_H-M   'P 1'
#
loop_
_entity.id
_entity.type
_entity.pdbx_description
1 polymer ?
#
loop_
_entity_poly.entity_id
_entity_poly.type
_entity_poly.pdbx_seq_one_letter_code
_entity_poly.pdbx_strand_id
1 'polypeptide(L)'
;LVLNNAPGVRSIPQETRNRVTEAAAKFDYRPSFYARSLRKRQTFSIGVLIPDLNDNYAAQVLTGMEEFLIEEGYFYLTASHRRKADLIEEYPRLLMDRSVEGFIVIDTLLEHSLKLPVVAVAGHRKIEGVTNVVLDQQRAAELALRHLYQLGHRKIAFMRGGGHSSDADERWECQMAVARELKLDVPPELTAQIQLRVSTPEMGFGPANELFNRGADFTAMVCYNDVSAIGAIRALMDNNLRVPEDVSVVGFDDIQAAAYHNPSLTTIRQPLQHMGVVAARILLQRIRGQAEFPDSVPILPELVIRESTCPPNPKRGRAKKS
;
A
#
# COMPACT_ATOMS: atom_id res chain seq x y z
N LEU A 1 -11.94 -34.44 20.62
CA LEU A 1 -11.29 -34.96 19.41
C LEU A 1 -12.18 -34.81 18.18
N VAL A 2 -13.42 -35.36 18.18
CA VAL A 2 -14.33 -35.37 17.03
C VAL A 2 -14.64 -33.96 16.50
N LEU A 3 -15.18 -33.08 17.34
CA LEU A 3 -15.61 -31.73 16.94
C LEU A 3 -14.47 -30.76 16.54
N ASN A 4 -13.23 -31.13 16.79
CA ASN A 4 -12.07 -30.32 16.43
C ASN A 4 -11.19 -30.96 15.35
N ASN A 5 -11.65 -32.05 14.74
CA ASN A 5 -10.92 -32.85 13.76
C ASN A 5 -9.45 -33.10 14.18
N ALA A 6 -9.24 -33.35 15.49
CA ALA A 6 -7.90 -33.45 16.08
C ALA A 6 -7.18 -34.75 15.66
N PRO A 7 -5.84 -34.79 15.71
CA PRO A 7 -5.08 -36.02 15.50
C PRO A 7 -5.63 -37.15 16.35
N GLY A 8 -5.84 -38.32 15.76
CA GLY A 8 -6.49 -39.47 16.40
C GLY A 8 -8.00 -39.57 16.21
N VAL A 9 -8.68 -38.59 15.59
CA VAL A 9 -10.11 -38.70 15.31
C VAL A 9 -10.44 -39.91 14.42
N ARG A 10 -9.53 -40.31 13.55
CA ARG A 10 -9.69 -41.48 12.64
C ARG A 10 -9.71 -42.81 13.39
N SER A 11 -9.17 -42.90 14.60
CA SER A 11 -9.26 -44.08 15.43
C SER A 11 -10.62 -44.25 16.13
N ILE A 12 -11.49 -43.22 16.06
CA ILE A 12 -12.84 -43.27 16.63
C ILE A 12 -13.79 -43.82 15.54
N PRO A 13 -14.59 -44.86 15.85
CA PRO A 13 -15.57 -45.40 14.92
C PRO A 13 -16.48 -44.33 14.34
N GLN A 14 -16.84 -44.47 13.04
CA GLN A 14 -17.67 -43.51 12.34
C GLN A 14 -19.02 -43.25 13.03
N GLU A 15 -19.65 -44.30 13.54
CA GLU A 15 -20.93 -44.21 14.25
C GLU A 15 -20.79 -43.30 15.51
N THR A 16 -19.72 -43.45 16.28
CA THR A 16 -19.46 -42.60 17.44
C THR A 16 -19.20 -41.15 17.03
N ARG A 17 -18.50 -40.94 15.91
CA ARG A 17 -18.29 -39.58 15.38
C ARG A 17 -19.62 -38.92 14.99
N ASN A 18 -20.48 -39.64 14.29
CA ASN A 18 -21.80 -39.14 13.91
C ASN A 18 -22.65 -38.78 15.13
N ARG A 19 -22.72 -39.67 16.14
CA ARG A 19 -23.47 -39.39 17.38
C ARG A 19 -22.97 -38.15 18.11
N VAL A 20 -21.63 -37.94 18.18
CA VAL A 20 -21.06 -36.75 18.81
C VAL A 20 -21.40 -35.49 18.02
N THR A 21 -21.35 -35.55 16.69
CA THR A 21 -21.67 -34.43 15.81
C THR A 21 -23.16 -34.07 15.91
N GLU A 22 -24.04 -35.06 15.89
CA GLU A 22 -25.50 -34.88 16.05
C GLU A 22 -25.86 -34.30 17.41
N ALA A 23 -25.23 -34.79 18.48
CA ALA A 23 -25.45 -34.26 19.82
C ALA A 23 -24.97 -32.80 19.91
N ALA A 24 -23.81 -32.49 19.36
CA ALA A 24 -23.31 -31.11 19.33
C ALA A 24 -24.27 -30.18 18.56
N ALA A 25 -24.75 -30.61 17.40
CA ALA A 25 -25.71 -29.85 16.60
C ALA A 25 -27.03 -29.64 17.36
N LYS A 26 -27.55 -30.68 18.03
CA LYS A 26 -28.80 -30.64 18.81
C LYS A 26 -28.75 -29.61 19.94
N PHE A 27 -27.60 -29.41 20.55
CA PHE A 27 -27.42 -28.49 21.67
C PHE A 27 -26.73 -27.15 21.24
N ASP A 28 -26.59 -26.90 19.95
CA ASP A 28 -25.82 -25.78 19.40
C ASP A 28 -24.44 -25.65 20.08
N TYR A 29 -23.86 -26.78 20.46
CA TYR A 29 -22.55 -26.79 21.14
C TYR A 29 -21.45 -26.54 20.14
N ARG A 30 -20.76 -25.42 20.33
CA ARG A 30 -19.51 -25.09 19.61
C ARG A 30 -18.33 -25.16 20.59
N PRO A 31 -17.26 -25.89 20.23
CA PRO A 31 -16.07 -25.91 21.07
C PRO A 31 -15.55 -24.49 21.32
N SER A 32 -15.38 -24.15 22.59
CA SER A 32 -14.89 -22.84 22.99
C SER A 32 -13.54 -22.54 22.34
N PHE A 33 -13.43 -21.39 21.69
CA PHE A 33 -12.17 -20.87 21.15
C PHE A 33 -11.10 -20.77 22.23
N TYR A 34 -11.43 -20.22 23.40
CA TYR A 34 -10.51 -20.07 24.54
C TYR A 34 -9.99 -21.42 25.05
N ALA A 35 -10.85 -22.44 25.17
CA ALA A 35 -10.44 -23.76 25.60
C ALA A 35 -9.51 -24.45 24.61
N ARG A 36 -9.70 -24.22 23.30
CA ARG A 36 -8.80 -24.71 22.26
C ARG A 36 -7.47 -23.99 22.29
N SER A 37 -7.48 -22.66 22.42
CA SER A 37 -6.28 -21.82 22.46
C SER A 37 -5.39 -22.15 23.66
N LEU A 38 -5.98 -22.32 24.85
CA LEU A 38 -5.29 -22.75 26.04
C LEU A 38 -4.58 -24.10 25.86
N ARG A 39 -5.27 -25.09 25.23
CA ARG A 39 -4.69 -26.41 25.02
C ARG A 39 -3.60 -26.44 23.95
N LYS A 40 -3.75 -25.63 22.87
CA LYS A 40 -2.77 -25.57 21.79
C LYS A 40 -1.68 -24.53 22.05
N ARG A 41 -1.85 -23.66 23.03
CA ARG A 41 -1.03 -22.45 23.24
C ARG A 41 -0.92 -21.57 22.01
N GLN A 42 -1.97 -21.55 21.19
CA GLN A 42 -2.09 -20.80 19.94
C GLN A 42 -3.48 -20.24 19.83
N THR A 43 -3.60 -18.97 19.44
CA THR A 43 -4.86 -18.28 19.25
C THR A 43 -5.26 -18.18 17.78
N PHE A 44 -4.33 -18.47 16.88
CA PHE A 44 -4.55 -18.30 15.44
C PHE A 44 -5.10 -16.91 15.09
N SER A 45 -4.58 -15.89 15.78
CA SER A 45 -5.03 -14.50 15.61
C SER A 45 -3.85 -13.57 15.37
N ILE A 46 -3.96 -12.70 14.39
CA ILE A 46 -2.96 -11.71 13.98
C ILE A 46 -3.48 -10.32 14.28
N GLY A 47 -2.62 -9.43 14.77
CA GLY A 47 -2.88 -8.00 14.88
C GLY A 47 -2.47 -7.30 13.59
N VAL A 48 -3.31 -6.39 13.11
CA VAL A 48 -3.00 -5.57 11.94
C VAL A 48 -3.16 -4.10 12.27
N LEU A 49 -2.10 -3.32 12.02
CA LEU A 49 -2.12 -1.87 12.20
C LEU A 49 -2.15 -1.20 10.82
N ILE A 50 -3.08 -0.26 10.65
CA ILE A 50 -3.25 0.52 9.42
C ILE A 50 -3.41 2.00 9.72
N PRO A 51 -3.04 2.90 8.79
CA PRO A 51 -3.24 4.33 9.00
C PRO A 51 -4.70 4.75 8.94
N ASP A 52 -5.48 4.26 7.97
CA ASP A 52 -6.89 4.61 7.78
C ASP A 52 -7.65 3.46 7.10
N LEU A 53 -8.92 3.29 7.44
CA LEU A 53 -9.81 2.31 6.81
C LEU A 53 -10.21 2.69 5.38
N ASN A 54 -10.20 3.99 5.05
CA ASN A 54 -10.52 4.48 3.71
C ASN A 54 -9.29 4.51 2.78
N ASP A 55 -8.12 4.07 3.26
CA ASP A 55 -6.93 4.03 2.44
C ASP A 55 -6.95 2.84 1.47
N ASN A 56 -7.07 3.12 0.19
CA ASN A 56 -7.08 2.09 -0.87
C ASN A 56 -5.81 1.23 -0.87
N TYR A 57 -4.66 1.81 -0.52
CA TYR A 57 -3.40 1.08 -0.40
C TYR A 57 -3.51 0.01 0.69
N ALA A 58 -3.88 0.42 1.90
CA ALA A 58 -4.04 -0.51 3.02
C ALA A 58 -5.13 -1.57 2.74
N ALA A 59 -6.25 -1.18 2.11
CA ALA A 59 -7.33 -2.10 1.76
C ALA A 59 -6.89 -3.20 0.80
N GLN A 60 -6.09 -2.88 -0.22
CA GLN A 60 -5.58 -3.86 -1.18
C GLN A 60 -4.57 -4.83 -0.52
N VAL A 61 -3.68 -4.33 0.33
CA VAL A 61 -2.76 -5.19 1.10
C VAL A 61 -3.54 -6.11 2.04
N LEU A 62 -4.56 -5.57 2.73
CA LEU A 62 -5.45 -6.37 3.60
C LEU A 62 -6.13 -7.50 2.82
N THR A 63 -6.66 -7.22 1.62
CA THR A 63 -7.32 -8.24 0.79
C THR A 63 -6.40 -9.43 0.50
N GLY A 64 -5.17 -9.18 0.06
CA GLY A 64 -4.22 -10.26 -0.22
C GLY A 64 -3.80 -11.04 1.04
N MET A 65 -3.58 -10.32 2.15
CA MET A 65 -3.28 -10.91 3.44
C MET A 65 -4.45 -11.79 3.93
N GLU A 66 -5.69 -11.31 3.82
CA GLU A 66 -6.90 -12.01 4.26
C GLU A 66 -7.07 -13.34 3.56
N GLU A 67 -6.97 -13.38 2.22
CA GLU A 67 -7.08 -14.62 1.44
C GLU A 67 -6.11 -15.69 1.97
N PHE A 68 -4.85 -15.32 2.16
CA PHE A 68 -3.83 -16.24 2.67
C PHE A 68 -4.09 -16.68 4.11
N LEU A 69 -4.49 -15.76 5.01
CA LEU A 69 -4.75 -16.09 6.41
C LEU A 69 -5.97 -17.01 6.57
N ILE A 70 -7.02 -16.83 5.78
CA ILE A 70 -8.19 -17.70 5.76
C ILE A 70 -7.79 -19.14 5.40
N GLU A 71 -6.96 -19.33 4.36
CA GLU A 71 -6.46 -20.65 3.96
C GLU A 71 -5.62 -21.31 5.07
N GLU A 72 -4.83 -20.53 5.80
CA GLU A 72 -4.02 -20.99 6.91
C GLU A 72 -4.76 -21.15 8.25
N GLY A 73 -6.07 -20.80 8.27
CA GLY A 73 -6.93 -20.91 9.44
C GLY A 73 -6.69 -19.85 10.52
N TYR A 74 -6.12 -18.71 10.13
CA TYR A 74 -5.89 -17.56 11.00
C TYR A 74 -7.00 -16.53 10.87
N PHE A 75 -7.32 -15.89 11.99
CA PHE A 75 -8.17 -14.71 12.09
C PHE A 75 -7.30 -13.46 12.29
N TYR A 76 -7.78 -12.28 11.94
CA TYR A 76 -7.05 -11.04 12.19
C TYR A 76 -7.94 -9.97 12.83
N LEU A 77 -7.30 -9.10 13.62
CA LEU A 77 -7.89 -7.94 14.27
C LEU A 77 -7.20 -6.68 13.74
N THR A 78 -7.97 -5.80 13.11
CA THR A 78 -7.44 -4.56 12.53
C THR A 78 -7.68 -3.37 13.47
N ALA A 79 -6.64 -2.54 13.66
CA ALA A 79 -6.71 -1.28 14.37
C ALA A 79 -6.21 -0.13 13.47
N SER A 80 -7.06 0.90 13.32
CA SER A 80 -6.73 2.10 12.53
C SER A 80 -6.26 3.22 13.45
N HIS A 81 -4.97 3.58 13.34
CA HIS A 81 -4.32 4.55 14.22
C HIS A 81 -4.44 6.00 13.75
N ARG A 82 -4.98 6.26 12.53
CA ARG A 82 -5.20 7.62 11.98
C ARG A 82 -3.95 8.51 12.04
N ARG A 83 -2.77 7.90 11.90
CA ARG A 83 -1.45 8.55 11.99
C ARG A 83 -1.20 9.30 13.31
N LYS A 84 -1.88 8.91 14.42
CA LYS A 84 -1.69 9.43 15.75
C LYS A 84 -0.65 8.60 16.50
N ALA A 85 0.39 9.25 17.01
CA ALA A 85 1.52 8.58 17.66
C ALA A 85 1.09 7.79 18.92
N ASP A 86 0.18 8.36 19.73
CA ASP A 86 -0.40 7.72 20.90
C ASP A 86 -1.09 6.39 20.56
N LEU A 87 -1.85 6.35 19.46
CA LEU A 87 -2.55 5.13 19.03
C LEU A 87 -1.59 4.10 18.41
N ILE A 88 -0.51 4.54 17.74
CA ILE A 88 0.53 3.63 17.22
C ILE A 88 1.21 2.88 18.38
N GLU A 89 1.38 3.52 19.54
CA GLU A 89 1.95 2.89 20.72
C GLU A 89 0.93 2.05 21.52
N GLU A 90 -0.31 2.51 21.62
CA GLU A 90 -1.34 1.88 22.44
C GLU A 90 -1.93 0.62 21.78
N TYR A 91 -2.23 0.66 20.49
CA TYR A 91 -2.92 -0.45 19.81
C TYR A 91 -2.18 -1.77 19.80
N PRO A 92 -0.84 -1.83 19.66
CA PRO A 92 -0.13 -3.09 19.84
C PRO A 92 -0.36 -3.72 21.21
N ARG A 93 -0.39 -2.93 22.29
CA ARG A 93 -0.65 -3.43 23.65
C ARG A 93 -2.06 -4.00 23.77
N LEU A 94 -3.06 -3.27 23.28
CA LEU A 94 -4.47 -3.70 23.27
C LEU A 94 -4.68 -4.98 22.45
N LEU A 95 -3.96 -5.16 21.36
CA LEU A 95 -4.02 -6.36 20.53
C LEU A 95 -3.30 -7.54 21.20
N MET A 96 -2.16 -7.29 21.87
CA MET A 96 -1.49 -8.32 22.68
C MET A 96 -2.37 -8.82 23.83
N ASP A 97 -3.13 -7.93 24.48
CA ASP A 97 -4.09 -8.30 25.52
C ASP A 97 -5.22 -9.21 24.96
N ARG A 98 -5.46 -9.17 23.66
CA ARG A 98 -6.34 -10.08 22.93
C ARG A 98 -5.66 -11.31 22.41
N SER A 99 -4.42 -11.53 22.85
CA SER A 99 -3.61 -12.71 22.56
C SER A 99 -3.32 -12.94 21.06
N VAL A 100 -3.09 -11.86 20.29
CA VAL A 100 -2.54 -12.03 18.93
C VAL A 100 -1.14 -12.66 18.99
N GLU A 101 -0.78 -13.43 17.96
CA GLU A 101 0.50 -14.16 17.90
C GLU A 101 1.59 -13.38 17.17
N GLY A 102 1.22 -12.31 16.47
CA GLY A 102 2.14 -11.45 15.72
C GLY A 102 1.41 -10.29 15.06
N PHE A 103 2.17 -9.45 14.37
CA PHE A 103 1.67 -8.23 13.77
C PHE A 103 2.04 -8.09 12.29
N ILE A 104 1.09 -7.61 11.50
CA ILE A 104 1.35 -6.97 10.21
C ILE A 104 1.09 -5.47 10.40
N VAL A 105 2.05 -4.64 10.02
CA VAL A 105 1.93 -3.19 10.09
C VAL A 105 2.04 -2.61 8.70
N ILE A 106 1.03 -1.86 8.25
CA ILE A 106 0.93 -1.33 6.90
C ILE A 106 1.07 0.19 6.96
N ASP A 107 1.99 0.76 6.19
CA ASP A 107 2.27 2.21 6.14
C ASP A 107 2.26 2.85 7.54
N THR A 108 2.93 2.19 8.47
CA THR A 108 2.94 2.54 9.90
C THR A 108 4.35 2.76 10.38
N LEU A 109 4.64 3.96 10.89
CA LEU A 109 5.94 4.30 11.47
C LEU A 109 6.04 3.74 12.89
N LEU A 110 6.67 2.57 13.04
CA LEU A 110 7.05 2.06 14.34
C LEU A 110 8.35 2.72 14.83
N GLU A 111 8.43 3.03 16.11
CA GLU A 111 9.66 3.54 16.75
C GLU A 111 10.63 2.41 17.11
N HIS A 112 10.11 1.24 17.47
CA HIS A 112 10.88 0.09 17.91
C HIS A 112 10.13 -1.21 17.60
N SER A 113 10.85 -2.35 17.71
CA SER A 113 10.27 -3.68 17.57
C SER A 113 9.26 -3.96 18.68
N LEU A 114 8.26 -4.76 18.38
CA LEU A 114 7.28 -5.25 19.36
C LEU A 114 7.77 -6.56 19.98
N LYS A 115 7.16 -6.98 21.08
CA LYS A 115 7.51 -8.24 21.77
C LYS A 115 7.16 -9.50 20.96
N LEU A 116 6.29 -9.39 19.99
CA LEU A 116 5.84 -10.47 19.12
C LEU A 116 6.46 -10.29 17.71
N PRO A 117 6.48 -11.34 16.89
CA PRO A 117 6.90 -11.22 15.48
C PRO A 117 6.16 -10.12 14.75
N VAL A 118 6.88 -9.30 13.98
CA VAL A 118 6.36 -8.20 13.20
C VAL A 118 6.84 -8.32 11.75
N VAL A 119 5.92 -8.08 10.82
CA VAL A 119 6.23 -7.83 9.41
C VAL A 119 5.62 -6.49 9.03
N ALA A 120 6.42 -5.62 8.43
CA ALA A 120 5.96 -4.35 7.91
C ALA A 120 5.70 -4.45 6.40
N VAL A 121 4.69 -3.73 5.91
CA VAL A 121 4.47 -3.45 4.49
C VAL A 121 4.55 -1.94 4.34
N ALA A 122 5.48 -1.48 3.51
CA ALA A 122 5.84 -0.06 3.44
C ALA A 122 6.20 0.50 4.84
N GLY A 123 7.01 -0.22 5.56
CA GLY A 123 7.52 0.21 6.88
C GLY A 123 8.64 1.23 6.71
N HIS A 124 8.60 2.26 7.51
CA HIS A 124 9.32 3.49 7.30
C HIS A 124 10.73 3.54 7.91
N ARG A 125 11.10 2.53 8.66
CA ARG A 125 12.43 2.44 9.28
C ARG A 125 12.91 1.00 9.29
N LYS A 126 14.22 0.83 9.16
CA LYS A 126 14.83 -0.45 9.46
C LYS A 126 14.82 -0.66 10.98
N ILE A 127 14.12 -1.70 11.41
CA ILE A 127 14.01 -2.10 12.81
C ILE A 127 14.52 -3.53 12.93
N GLU A 128 15.42 -3.77 13.84
CA GLU A 128 15.96 -5.11 14.09
C GLU A 128 14.83 -6.10 14.42
N GLY A 129 14.86 -7.26 13.76
CA GLY A 129 13.84 -8.29 13.91
C GLY A 129 12.52 -8.03 13.16
N VAL A 130 12.39 -6.94 12.42
CA VAL A 130 11.23 -6.66 11.56
C VAL A 130 11.61 -6.84 10.10
N THR A 131 10.91 -7.71 9.38
CA THR A 131 11.02 -7.77 7.91
C THR A 131 10.09 -6.73 7.29
N ASN A 132 10.61 -5.95 6.35
CA ASN A 132 9.85 -4.97 5.61
C ASN A 132 9.62 -5.44 4.17
N VAL A 133 8.35 -5.61 3.77
CA VAL A 133 7.96 -5.84 2.39
C VAL A 133 7.80 -4.48 1.71
N VAL A 134 8.68 -4.17 0.77
CA VAL A 134 8.80 -2.85 0.14
C VAL A 134 8.66 -2.93 -1.37
N LEU A 135 8.26 -1.85 -2.00
CA LEU A 135 8.35 -1.72 -3.45
C LEU A 135 9.79 -1.36 -3.86
N ASP A 136 10.24 -1.82 -5.01
CA ASP A 136 11.45 -1.30 -5.65
C ASP A 136 11.17 0.10 -6.20
N GLN A 137 11.42 1.14 -5.36
CA GLN A 137 11.15 2.54 -5.69
C GLN A 137 12.07 3.05 -6.82
N GLN A 138 13.30 2.53 -6.92
CA GLN A 138 14.21 2.88 -8.01
C GLN A 138 13.63 2.41 -9.35
N ARG A 139 13.18 1.15 -9.41
CA ARG A 139 12.56 0.61 -10.61
C ARG A 139 11.26 1.32 -10.96
N ALA A 140 10.46 1.69 -9.98
CA ALA A 140 9.24 2.47 -10.18
C ALA A 140 9.52 3.84 -10.80
N ALA A 141 10.52 4.57 -10.28
CA ALA A 141 10.96 5.86 -10.82
C ALA A 141 11.46 5.73 -12.26
N GLU A 142 12.26 4.70 -12.55
CA GLU A 142 12.73 4.42 -13.92
C GLU A 142 11.57 4.21 -14.89
N LEU A 143 10.61 3.38 -14.51
CA LEU A 143 9.45 3.08 -15.37
C LEU A 143 8.65 4.35 -15.70
N ALA A 144 8.35 5.17 -14.69
CA ALA A 144 7.56 6.39 -14.88
C ALA A 144 8.31 7.44 -15.72
N LEU A 145 9.55 7.75 -15.35
CA LEU A 145 10.28 8.86 -15.98
C LEU A 145 10.80 8.50 -17.37
N ARG A 146 11.28 7.26 -17.59
CA ARG A 146 11.70 6.82 -18.92
C ARG A 146 10.54 6.76 -19.90
N HIS A 147 9.33 6.38 -19.45
CA HIS A 147 8.12 6.43 -20.28
C HIS A 147 7.84 7.86 -20.76
N LEU A 148 7.78 8.83 -19.87
CA LEU A 148 7.56 10.23 -20.25
C LEU A 148 8.71 10.80 -21.10
N TYR A 149 9.95 10.44 -20.79
CA TYR A 149 11.13 10.86 -21.55
C TYR A 149 11.10 10.31 -22.99
N GLN A 150 10.71 9.05 -23.16
CA GLN A 150 10.58 8.38 -24.47
C GLN A 150 9.44 9.00 -25.31
N LEU A 151 8.36 9.45 -24.69
CA LEU A 151 7.32 10.21 -25.36
C LEU A 151 7.79 11.62 -25.79
N GLY A 152 8.93 12.11 -25.32
CA GLY A 152 9.52 13.39 -25.68
C GLY A 152 9.35 14.50 -24.62
N HIS A 153 8.76 14.20 -23.46
CA HIS A 153 8.64 15.18 -22.39
C HIS A 153 10.01 15.52 -21.78
N ARG A 154 10.25 16.81 -21.53
CA ARG A 154 11.48 17.34 -20.92
C ARG A 154 11.19 18.29 -19.75
N LYS A 155 10.01 18.89 -19.73
CA LYS A 155 9.48 19.72 -18.64
C LYS A 155 8.41 18.93 -17.93
N ILE A 156 8.80 18.29 -16.83
CA ILE A 156 7.95 17.39 -16.05
C ILE A 156 7.76 18.00 -14.67
N ALA A 157 6.50 18.20 -14.28
CA ALA A 157 6.16 18.60 -12.92
C ALA A 157 6.07 17.38 -12.00
N PHE A 158 6.39 17.57 -10.74
CA PHE A 158 6.36 16.53 -9.73
C PHE A 158 5.46 16.92 -8.57
N MET A 159 4.60 15.98 -8.18
CA MET A 159 3.82 16.10 -6.96
C MET A 159 4.40 15.16 -5.90
N ARG A 160 5.11 15.72 -4.95
CA ARG A 160 5.77 14.99 -3.86
C ARG A 160 4.77 14.62 -2.78
N GLY A 161 4.86 13.41 -2.25
CA GLY A 161 4.05 12.94 -1.12
C GLY A 161 4.34 13.70 0.18
N GLY A 162 3.43 13.64 1.12
CA GLY A 162 3.59 14.30 2.42
C GLY A 162 4.71 13.68 3.26
N GLY A 163 5.44 14.50 4.04
CA GLY A 163 6.57 14.08 4.88
C GLY A 163 6.21 13.19 6.09
N HIS A 164 5.05 12.56 6.04
CA HIS A 164 4.57 11.59 7.04
C HIS A 164 4.66 10.13 6.55
N SER A 165 5.14 9.93 5.34
CA SER A 165 5.40 8.61 4.75
C SER A 165 6.84 8.56 4.26
N SER A 166 7.63 7.61 4.73
CA SER A 166 9.01 7.43 4.29
C SER A 166 9.09 6.91 2.86
N ASP A 167 8.08 6.16 2.42
CA ASP A 167 7.97 5.78 1.02
C ASP A 167 7.89 7.02 0.11
N ALA A 168 7.28 8.11 0.60
CA ALA A 168 7.25 9.36 -0.12
C ALA A 168 8.65 9.98 -0.29
N ASP A 169 9.48 9.91 0.74
CA ASP A 169 10.85 10.43 0.69
C ASP A 169 11.74 9.56 -0.19
N GLU A 170 11.71 8.22 -0.03
CA GLU A 170 12.46 7.29 -0.86
C GLU A 170 12.04 7.39 -2.34
N ARG A 171 10.74 7.45 -2.62
CA ARG A 171 10.21 7.64 -3.98
C ARG A 171 10.72 8.94 -4.59
N TRP A 172 10.70 10.02 -3.83
CA TRP A 172 11.22 11.31 -4.27
C TRP A 172 12.72 11.24 -4.59
N GLU A 173 13.52 10.65 -3.72
CA GLU A 173 14.96 10.49 -3.93
C GLU A 173 15.27 9.67 -5.19
N CYS A 174 14.57 8.56 -5.40
CA CYS A 174 14.67 7.73 -6.60
C CYS A 174 14.25 8.50 -7.87
N GLN A 175 13.14 9.24 -7.82
CA GLN A 175 12.70 10.09 -8.94
C GLN A 175 13.75 11.15 -9.29
N MET A 176 14.35 11.80 -8.30
CA MET A 176 15.39 12.80 -8.53
C MET A 176 16.71 12.18 -9.03
N ALA A 177 17.04 10.96 -8.63
CA ALA A 177 18.17 10.22 -9.16
C ALA A 177 17.98 9.93 -10.66
N VAL A 178 16.83 9.39 -11.04
CA VAL A 178 16.50 9.10 -12.44
C VAL A 178 16.37 10.38 -13.28
N ALA A 179 15.78 11.44 -12.73
CA ALA A 179 15.70 12.73 -13.42
C ALA A 179 17.10 13.28 -13.77
N ARG A 180 18.06 13.21 -12.83
CA ARG A 180 19.46 13.59 -13.07
C ARG A 180 20.13 12.73 -14.15
N GLU A 181 19.92 11.43 -14.12
CA GLU A 181 20.42 10.49 -15.14
C GLU A 181 19.90 10.86 -16.54
N LEU A 182 18.61 11.18 -16.65
CA LEU A 182 17.96 11.58 -17.89
C LEU A 182 18.24 13.05 -18.27
N LYS A 183 19.02 13.79 -17.48
CA LYS A 183 19.33 15.22 -17.64
C LYS A 183 18.04 16.07 -17.72
N LEU A 184 17.03 15.71 -16.94
CA LEU A 184 15.83 16.50 -16.75
C LEU A 184 16.12 17.58 -15.70
N ASP A 185 15.75 18.81 -16.01
CA ASP A 185 15.80 19.93 -15.07
C ASP A 185 14.52 19.91 -14.22
N VAL A 186 14.67 19.90 -12.90
CA VAL A 186 13.56 19.87 -11.93
C VAL A 186 13.71 21.04 -10.96
N PRO A 187 13.47 22.26 -11.43
CA PRO A 187 13.53 23.44 -10.57
C PRO A 187 12.34 23.46 -9.58
N PRO A 188 12.47 24.21 -8.47
CA PRO A 188 11.43 24.23 -7.42
C PRO A 188 10.02 24.60 -7.91
N GLU A 189 9.91 25.42 -8.95
CA GLU A 189 8.62 25.80 -9.57
C GLU A 189 7.89 24.63 -10.24
N LEU A 190 8.59 23.54 -10.59
CA LEU A 190 8.00 22.32 -11.14
C LEU A 190 7.68 21.28 -10.05
N THR A 191 7.84 21.63 -8.77
CA THR A 191 7.59 20.72 -7.65
C THR A 191 6.50 21.26 -6.74
N ALA A 192 5.49 20.45 -6.44
CA ALA A 192 4.48 20.76 -5.45
C ALA A 192 4.46 19.69 -4.35
N GLN A 193 4.27 20.10 -3.10
CA GLN A 193 4.26 19.23 -1.93
C GLN A 193 2.82 19.00 -1.46
N ILE A 194 2.43 17.75 -1.30
CA ILE A 194 1.14 17.38 -0.68
C ILE A 194 1.20 17.70 0.81
N GLN A 195 0.23 18.49 1.29
CA GLN A 195 0.11 18.89 2.69
C GLN A 195 -0.98 18.09 3.43
N LEU A 196 -2.00 17.63 2.70
CA LEU A 196 -3.14 16.92 3.27
C LEU A 196 -2.73 15.50 3.70
N ARG A 197 -3.24 15.08 4.87
CA ARG A 197 -3.01 13.75 5.45
C ARG A 197 -4.18 12.79 5.23
N VAL A 198 -4.99 13.07 4.21
CA VAL A 198 -6.17 12.27 3.84
C VAL A 198 -6.00 11.70 2.45
N SER A 199 -6.51 10.49 2.21
CA SER A 199 -6.42 9.82 0.92
C SER A 199 -7.66 10.15 0.06
N THR A 200 -7.79 11.45 -0.29
CA THR A 200 -8.87 11.96 -1.15
C THR A 200 -8.31 12.80 -2.30
N PRO A 201 -9.03 12.99 -3.43
CA PRO A 201 -8.52 13.72 -4.60
C PRO A 201 -8.09 15.16 -4.31
N GLU A 202 -8.60 15.79 -3.26
CA GLU A 202 -8.19 17.12 -2.81
C GLU A 202 -6.69 17.21 -2.53
N MET A 203 -6.05 16.08 -2.15
CA MET A 203 -4.60 16.04 -1.92
C MET A 203 -3.78 16.38 -3.17
N GLY A 204 -4.32 16.14 -4.36
CA GLY A 204 -3.67 16.48 -5.62
C GLY A 204 -4.20 17.76 -6.27
N PHE A 205 -5.46 18.10 -6.01
CA PHE A 205 -6.11 19.29 -6.60
C PHE A 205 -5.42 20.59 -6.15
N GLY A 206 -5.20 20.78 -4.87
CA GLY A 206 -4.52 21.96 -4.33
C GLY A 206 -3.10 22.15 -4.87
N PRO A 207 -2.20 21.17 -4.72
CA PRO A 207 -0.84 21.24 -5.25
C PRO A 207 -0.74 21.46 -6.75
N ALA A 208 -1.66 20.90 -7.56
CA ALA A 208 -1.70 21.16 -8.99
C ALA A 208 -2.05 22.62 -9.29
N ASN A 209 -3.01 23.21 -8.58
CA ASN A 209 -3.34 24.63 -8.70
C ASN A 209 -2.17 25.54 -8.25
N GLU A 210 -1.39 25.15 -7.25
CA GLU A 210 -0.19 25.90 -6.86
C GLU A 210 0.83 25.99 -8.00
N LEU A 211 1.05 24.90 -8.75
CA LEU A 211 1.95 24.90 -9.90
C LEU A 211 1.48 25.90 -10.97
N PHE A 212 0.16 25.97 -11.24
CA PHE A 212 -0.39 26.98 -12.17
C PHE A 212 -0.23 28.40 -11.67
N ASN A 213 -0.54 28.65 -10.40
CA ASN A 213 -0.44 29.99 -9.80
C ASN A 213 1.01 30.54 -9.82
N ARG A 214 2.00 29.63 -9.79
CA ARG A 214 3.42 29.98 -9.96
C ARG A 214 3.82 30.21 -11.42
N GLY A 215 2.93 29.98 -12.37
CA GLY A 215 3.22 30.06 -13.81
C GLY A 215 4.14 28.95 -14.31
N ALA A 216 4.16 27.80 -13.64
CA ALA A 216 4.99 26.66 -14.02
C ALA A 216 4.66 26.19 -15.45
N ASP A 217 5.72 26.00 -16.26
CA ASP A 217 5.59 25.53 -17.65
C ASP A 217 6.03 24.07 -17.74
N PHE A 218 5.08 23.15 -17.84
CA PHE A 218 5.31 21.72 -17.93
C PHE A 218 4.38 21.05 -18.95
N THR A 219 4.79 19.92 -19.50
CA THR A 219 4.03 19.13 -20.47
C THR A 219 3.63 17.77 -19.92
N ALA A 220 4.18 17.37 -18.78
CA ALA A 220 3.80 16.15 -18.08
C ALA A 220 3.86 16.38 -16.56
N MET A 221 3.15 15.55 -15.82
CA MET A 221 3.15 15.53 -14.36
C MET A 221 3.28 14.10 -13.85
N VAL A 222 4.17 13.89 -12.90
CA VAL A 222 4.27 12.66 -12.10
C VAL A 222 3.64 12.94 -10.75
N CYS A 223 2.56 12.24 -10.45
CA CYS A 223 1.83 12.40 -9.20
C CYS A 223 2.32 11.40 -8.15
N TYR A 224 2.11 11.72 -6.87
CA TYR A 224 2.51 10.88 -5.75
C TYR A 224 1.81 9.51 -5.78
N ASN A 225 0.49 9.54 -6.04
CA ASN A 225 -0.34 8.34 -6.19
C ASN A 225 -1.53 8.62 -7.12
N ASP A 226 -2.33 7.60 -7.41
CA ASP A 226 -3.47 7.72 -8.33
C ASP A 226 -4.55 8.67 -7.79
N VAL A 227 -4.78 8.67 -6.48
CA VAL A 227 -5.76 9.57 -5.85
C VAL A 227 -5.37 11.02 -6.08
N SER A 228 -4.08 11.35 -5.89
CA SER A 228 -3.55 12.70 -6.18
C SER A 228 -3.56 13.01 -7.68
N ALA A 229 -3.32 12.00 -8.54
CA ALA A 229 -3.39 12.18 -9.99
C ALA A 229 -4.80 12.53 -10.46
N ILE A 230 -5.84 11.87 -9.91
CA ILE A 230 -7.24 12.19 -10.19
C ILE A 230 -7.56 13.65 -9.81
N GLY A 231 -7.10 14.08 -8.63
CA GLY A 231 -7.26 15.48 -8.20
C GLY A 231 -6.50 16.46 -9.08
N ALA A 232 -5.28 16.11 -9.52
CA ALA A 232 -4.49 16.92 -10.43
C ALA A 232 -5.14 17.04 -11.81
N ILE A 233 -5.68 15.95 -12.37
CA ILE A 233 -6.43 15.98 -13.64
C ILE A 233 -7.62 16.94 -13.53
N ARG A 234 -8.34 16.92 -12.42
CA ARG A 234 -9.45 17.85 -12.20
C ARG A 234 -8.95 19.30 -12.19
N ALA A 235 -7.87 19.62 -11.49
CA ALA A 235 -7.28 20.96 -11.47
C ALA A 235 -6.80 21.41 -12.87
N LEU A 236 -6.22 20.49 -13.66
CA LEU A 236 -5.84 20.75 -15.06
C LEU A 236 -7.06 21.15 -15.89
N MET A 237 -8.15 20.38 -15.80
CA MET A 237 -9.39 20.65 -16.54
C MET A 237 -10.01 22.00 -16.14
N ASP A 238 -10.03 22.34 -14.85
CA ASP A 238 -10.53 23.63 -14.36
C ASP A 238 -9.68 24.82 -14.86
N ASN A 239 -8.40 24.57 -15.19
CA ASN A 239 -7.52 25.53 -15.85
C ASN A 239 -7.54 25.43 -17.40
N ASN A 240 -8.57 24.80 -17.99
CA ASN A 240 -8.77 24.62 -19.44
C ASN A 240 -7.63 23.85 -20.12
N LEU A 241 -6.98 22.93 -19.41
CA LEU A 241 -5.97 22.03 -19.96
C LEU A 241 -6.53 20.63 -20.11
N ARG A 242 -6.27 20.03 -21.26
CA ARG A 242 -6.72 18.68 -21.58
C ARG A 242 -5.65 17.66 -21.18
N VAL A 243 -6.09 16.54 -20.68
CA VAL A 243 -5.25 15.38 -20.42
C VAL A 243 -5.68 14.28 -21.40
N PRO A 244 -4.77 13.72 -22.21
CA PRO A 244 -3.31 13.93 -22.18
C PRO A 244 -2.78 15.05 -23.10
N GLU A 245 -3.59 15.68 -23.97
CA GLU A 245 -3.14 16.48 -25.13
C GLU A 245 -2.32 17.71 -24.73
N ASP A 246 -2.63 18.34 -23.61
CA ASP A 246 -1.90 19.50 -23.11
C ASP A 246 -0.93 19.14 -21.98
N VAL A 247 -1.30 18.17 -21.13
CA VAL A 247 -0.46 17.64 -20.06
C VAL A 247 -0.66 16.14 -19.91
N SER A 248 0.42 15.36 -20.04
CA SER A 248 0.42 13.96 -19.70
C SER A 248 0.48 13.78 -18.16
N VAL A 249 -0.27 12.82 -17.61
CA VAL A 249 -0.29 12.54 -16.17
C VAL A 249 0.02 11.09 -15.91
N VAL A 250 0.96 10.84 -14.99
CA VAL A 250 1.32 9.51 -14.49
C VAL A 250 0.99 9.44 -13.01
N GLY A 251 0.21 8.41 -12.63
CA GLY A 251 -0.13 8.08 -11.26
C GLY A 251 0.79 7.04 -10.63
N PHE A 252 0.36 6.50 -9.50
CA PHE A 252 1.05 5.46 -8.75
C PHE A 252 0.03 4.68 -7.91
N ASP A 253 0.14 3.35 -7.81
CA ASP A 253 -0.61 2.33 -7.09
C ASP A 253 -1.42 1.40 -8.00
N ASP A 254 -1.99 1.89 -9.10
CA ASP A 254 -2.97 1.21 -9.97
C ASP A 254 -4.24 0.81 -9.21
N ILE A 255 -4.82 1.78 -8.49
CA ILE A 255 -6.12 1.59 -7.85
C ILE A 255 -7.22 1.36 -8.89
N GLN A 256 -8.32 0.71 -8.51
CA GLN A 256 -9.43 0.41 -9.43
C GLN A 256 -9.93 1.66 -10.17
N ALA A 257 -10.02 2.80 -9.49
CA ALA A 257 -10.46 4.06 -10.09
C ALA A 257 -9.56 4.53 -11.25
N ALA A 258 -8.27 4.20 -11.26
CA ALA A 258 -7.33 4.57 -12.31
C ALA A 258 -7.73 4.02 -13.69
N ALA A 259 -8.26 2.81 -13.73
CA ALA A 259 -8.71 2.17 -14.97
C ALA A 259 -10.04 2.74 -15.51
N TYR A 260 -10.87 3.28 -14.63
CA TYR A 260 -12.22 3.76 -14.99
C TYR A 260 -12.34 5.30 -14.99
N HIS A 261 -11.27 6.01 -14.65
CA HIS A 261 -11.21 7.47 -14.80
C HIS A 261 -11.26 7.87 -16.28
N ASN A 262 -11.64 9.10 -16.57
CA ASN A 262 -11.62 9.64 -17.92
C ASN A 262 -10.75 10.92 -18.00
N PRO A 263 -9.58 10.87 -18.71
CA PRO A 263 -8.98 9.70 -19.36
C PRO A 263 -8.55 8.62 -18.34
N SER A 264 -8.49 7.35 -18.76
CA SER A 264 -7.95 6.27 -17.92
C SER A 264 -6.48 6.51 -17.63
N LEU A 265 -6.06 6.28 -16.37
CA LEU A 265 -4.80 6.75 -15.83
C LEU A 265 -3.63 5.79 -16.10
N THR A 266 -2.61 6.27 -16.79
CA THR A 266 -1.28 5.64 -16.83
C THR A 266 -0.66 5.72 -15.44
N THR A 267 -0.20 4.58 -14.91
CA THR A 267 0.24 4.52 -13.51
C THR A 267 1.31 3.46 -13.30
N ILE A 268 2.04 3.57 -12.21
CA ILE A 268 2.93 2.51 -11.71
C ILE A 268 2.11 1.58 -10.81
N ARG A 269 1.93 0.34 -11.25
CA ARG A 269 1.26 -0.69 -10.45
C ARG A 269 2.17 -1.18 -9.33
N GLN A 270 1.67 -1.08 -8.10
CA GLN A 270 2.17 -1.84 -6.96
C GLN A 270 1.34 -3.13 -6.85
N PRO A 271 1.94 -4.32 -6.78
CA PRO A 271 1.18 -5.55 -6.60
C PRO A 271 0.77 -5.71 -5.13
N LEU A 272 -0.10 -4.81 -4.63
CA LEU A 272 -0.43 -4.63 -3.21
C LEU A 272 -1.00 -5.89 -2.57
N GLN A 273 -1.89 -6.61 -3.27
CA GLN A 273 -2.42 -7.88 -2.76
C GLN A 273 -1.29 -8.92 -2.59
N HIS A 274 -0.37 -9.00 -3.57
CA HIS A 274 0.79 -9.87 -3.46
C HIS A 274 1.70 -9.49 -2.29
N MET A 275 1.90 -8.20 -2.04
CA MET A 275 2.64 -7.72 -0.87
C MET A 275 1.98 -8.19 0.45
N GLY A 276 0.65 -8.17 0.51
CA GLY A 276 -0.13 -8.70 1.64
C GLY A 276 0.07 -10.20 1.85
N VAL A 277 -0.01 -11.00 0.76
CA VAL A 277 0.27 -12.45 0.80
C VAL A 277 1.69 -12.73 1.31
N VAL A 278 2.69 -12.01 0.78
CA VAL A 278 4.10 -12.17 1.19
C VAL A 278 4.28 -11.84 2.66
N ALA A 279 3.71 -10.73 3.13
CA ALA A 279 3.80 -10.32 4.52
C ALA A 279 3.16 -11.35 5.47
N ALA A 280 1.96 -11.83 5.15
CA ALA A 280 1.27 -12.84 5.96
C ALA A 280 2.04 -14.16 6.00
N ARG A 281 2.58 -14.61 4.87
CA ARG A 281 3.40 -15.82 4.79
C ARG A 281 4.65 -15.72 5.67
N ILE A 282 5.38 -14.62 5.57
CA ILE A 282 6.58 -14.39 6.40
C ILE A 282 6.22 -14.37 7.88
N LEU A 283 5.14 -13.69 8.25
CA LEU A 283 4.69 -13.61 9.63
C LEU A 283 4.35 -14.98 10.19
N LEU A 284 3.57 -15.81 9.47
CA LEU A 284 3.22 -17.16 9.95
C LEU A 284 4.43 -18.07 10.04
N GLN A 285 5.41 -17.95 9.15
CA GLN A 285 6.67 -18.69 9.23
C GLN A 285 7.46 -18.30 10.49
N ARG A 286 7.54 -17.01 10.83
CA ARG A 286 8.16 -16.53 12.08
C ARG A 286 7.44 -17.03 13.33
N ILE A 287 6.12 -16.99 13.36
CA ILE A 287 5.30 -17.51 14.46
C ILE A 287 5.55 -19.02 14.68
N ARG A 288 5.78 -19.76 13.59
CA ARG A 288 6.11 -21.20 13.62
C ARG A 288 7.58 -21.50 13.98
N GLY A 289 8.37 -20.48 14.26
CA GLY A 289 9.79 -20.62 14.61
C GLY A 289 10.69 -21.00 13.42
N GLN A 290 10.23 -20.78 12.20
CA GLN A 290 11.02 -21.00 11.00
C GLN A 290 11.99 -19.83 10.78
N ALA A 291 13.09 -20.17 10.18
CA ALA A 291 14.33 -19.46 9.89
C ALA A 291 14.37 -17.91 9.85
N GLU A 292 15.61 -17.42 9.80
CA GLU A 292 15.97 -16.02 9.58
C GLU A 292 15.37 -15.48 8.26
N PHE A 293 14.77 -14.32 8.34
CA PHE A 293 14.25 -13.59 7.16
C PHE A 293 15.11 -12.36 6.91
N PRO A 294 15.27 -11.94 5.66
CA PRO A 294 15.95 -10.69 5.36
C PRO A 294 15.22 -9.50 5.99
N ASP A 295 15.95 -8.43 6.28
CA ASP A 295 15.38 -7.19 6.80
C ASP A 295 14.38 -6.56 5.81
N SER A 296 14.58 -6.79 4.50
CA SER A 296 13.75 -6.23 3.44
C SER A 296 13.49 -7.25 2.33
N VAL A 297 12.26 -7.28 1.82
CA VAL A 297 11.81 -8.08 0.68
C VAL A 297 11.29 -7.13 -0.39
N PRO A 298 12.10 -6.82 -1.43
CA PRO A 298 11.68 -5.94 -2.51
C PRO A 298 10.69 -6.62 -3.44
N ILE A 299 9.64 -5.88 -3.82
CA ILE A 299 8.62 -6.29 -4.77
C ILE A 299 8.73 -5.41 -6.02
N LEU A 300 8.69 -6.02 -7.20
CA LEU A 300 8.84 -5.29 -8.45
C LEU A 300 7.55 -4.59 -8.89
N PRO A 301 7.62 -3.31 -9.27
CA PRO A 301 6.51 -2.58 -9.87
C PRO A 301 6.37 -2.87 -11.37
N GLU A 302 5.21 -2.52 -11.93
CA GLU A 302 4.92 -2.54 -13.36
C GLU A 302 4.41 -1.18 -13.84
N LEU A 303 4.72 -0.79 -15.08
CA LEU A 303 4.10 0.36 -15.73
C LEU A 303 2.84 -0.10 -16.46
N VAL A 304 1.71 0.50 -16.11
CA VAL A 304 0.43 0.28 -16.79
C VAL A 304 0.11 1.51 -17.64
N ILE A 305 0.30 1.40 -18.96
CA ILE A 305 0.05 2.49 -19.90
C ILE A 305 -1.44 2.51 -20.25
N ARG A 306 -2.04 3.71 -20.13
CA ARG A 306 -3.43 4.00 -20.47
C ARG A 306 -3.53 5.33 -21.26
N GLU A 307 -4.67 6.01 -21.16
CA GLU A 307 -4.99 7.17 -22.00
C GLU A 307 -4.40 8.50 -21.49
N SER A 308 -3.95 8.59 -20.24
CA SER A 308 -3.53 9.87 -19.64
C SER A 308 -2.14 10.35 -20.06
N THR A 309 -1.48 9.67 -21.01
CA THR A 309 -0.15 10.07 -21.52
C THR A 309 -0.10 10.01 -23.04
N CYS A 310 0.50 11.05 -23.66
CA CYS A 310 0.80 11.12 -25.10
C CYS A 310 2.06 11.96 -25.35
N PRO A 311 2.62 12.01 -26.57
CA PRO A 311 3.71 12.93 -26.88
C PRO A 311 3.34 14.40 -26.63
N PRO A 312 4.30 15.26 -26.18
CA PRO A 312 4.02 16.65 -25.89
C PRO A 312 3.57 17.43 -27.14
N ASN A 313 2.58 18.31 -26.96
CA ASN A 313 2.07 19.16 -28.03
C ASN A 313 3.13 20.24 -28.39
N PRO A 314 3.69 20.23 -29.64
CA PRO A 314 4.73 21.18 -30.01
C PRO A 314 4.26 22.63 -30.10
N LYS A 315 2.94 22.89 -30.14
CA LYS A 315 2.36 24.24 -30.25
C LYS A 315 2.28 24.95 -28.89
N ARG A 316 2.33 24.25 -27.76
CA ARG A 316 2.16 24.83 -26.41
C ARG A 316 3.31 25.76 -25.99
N GLY A 317 4.53 25.52 -26.45
CA GLY A 317 5.70 26.38 -26.13
C GLY A 317 5.75 27.71 -26.87
N ARG A 318 4.86 27.95 -27.86
CA ARG A 318 4.89 29.19 -28.69
C ARG A 318 3.83 30.25 -28.29
N ALA A 319 2.86 29.91 -27.47
CA ALA A 319 1.72 30.77 -27.14
C ALA A 319 1.95 31.84 -26.07
N LYS A 320 3.15 31.89 -25.41
CA LYS A 320 3.47 32.91 -24.39
C LYS A 320 4.43 34.03 -24.88
N LYS A 321 4.44 34.33 -26.18
CA LYS A 321 5.19 35.47 -26.74
C LYS A 321 4.26 36.46 -27.48
N SER A 322 3.15 36.79 -26.90
CA SER A 322 2.34 37.95 -27.38
C SER A 322 1.85 38.76 -26.19
#